data_aa07ff730ee85f8ce959a118157be4bc
#
_entry.id   aa07ff730ee85f8ce959a118157be4bc
#
_cell.length_a   1.000
_cell.length_b   1.000
_cell.length_c   1.000
_cell.angle_alpha   90.00
_cell.angle_beta   90.00
_cell.angle_gamma   90.00
#
_symmetry.space_group_name_H-M   'P 1'
#
loop_
_entity.id
_entity.type
_entity.pdbx_description
1 polymer ?
#
loop_
_entity_poly.entity_id
_entity_poly.type
_entity_poly.pdbx_seq_one_letter_code
_entity_poly.pdbx_strand_id
1 'polypeptide(L)' 'MENLKAIVEEAGGTMADIVQIQLFLKDPSIMPAFNEVYRSYFEEGHFPARIAAVVTGFVGTKANFELNAIAVID' A
#
# COMPACT_ATOMS: atom_id res chain seq x y z
N MET A 1 2.52 -5.18 -2.72
CA MET A 1 3.64 -4.37 -2.18
C MET A 1 4.89 -4.39 -3.04
N GLU A 2 5.26 -5.52 -3.65
CA GLU A 2 6.42 -5.55 -4.54
C GLU A 2 6.31 -4.61 -5.73
N ASN A 3 5.12 -4.51 -6.33
CA ASN A 3 4.90 -3.60 -7.45
C ASN A 3 5.07 -2.14 -7.02
N LEU A 4 4.57 -1.78 -5.85
CA LEU A 4 4.72 -0.44 -5.31
C LEU A 4 6.19 -0.12 -5.06
N LYS A 5 6.92 -1.05 -4.46
CA LYS A 5 8.34 -0.88 -4.20
C LYS A 5 9.12 -0.66 -5.49
N ALA A 6 8.84 -1.45 -6.53
CA ALA A 6 9.49 -1.32 -7.82
C ALA A 6 9.25 0.06 -8.46
N ILE A 7 8.00 0.56 -8.39
CA ILE A 7 7.65 1.87 -8.94
C ILE A 7 8.38 2.99 -8.20
N VAL A 8 8.41 2.93 -6.86
CA VAL A 8 9.08 3.95 -6.04
C VAL A 8 10.60 3.96 -6.31
N GLU A 9 11.21 2.79 -6.41
CA GLU A 9 12.64 2.68 -6.69
C GLU A 9 12.99 3.17 -8.09
N GLU A 10 12.16 2.89 -9.07
CA GLU A 10 12.34 3.40 -10.44
C GLU A 10 12.27 4.92 -10.49
N ALA A 11 11.46 5.53 -9.63
CA ALA A 11 11.36 6.99 -9.52
C ALA A 11 12.53 7.61 -8.73
N GLY A 12 13.45 6.80 -8.23
CA GLY A 12 14.63 7.28 -7.49
C GLY A 12 14.44 7.34 -5.98
N GLY A 13 13.35 6.77 -5.46
CA GLY A 13 13.07 6.76 -4.03
C GLY A 13 13.17 5.39 -3.41
N THR A 14 12.77 5.31 -2.15
CA THR A 14 12.69 4.05 -1.39
C THR A 14 11.35 3.97 -0.68
N MET A 15 11.04 2.83 -0.09
CA MET A 15 9.80 2.67 0.69
C MET A 15 9.72 3.66 1.85
N ALA A 16 10.86 4.09 2.39
CA ALA A 16 10.90 5.10 3.47
C ALA A 16 10.41 6.48 3.02
N ASP A 17 10.37 6.75 1.71
CA ASP A 17 9.89 8.02 1.17
C ASP A 17 8.37 8.09 1.06
N ILE A 18 7.68 6.98 1.25
CA ILE A 18 6.22 6.93 1.21
C ILE A 18 5.66 7.58 2.47
N VAL A 19 4.80 8.57 2.29
CA VAL A 19 4.21 9.33 3.40
C VAL A 19 2.75 8.99 3.67
N GLN A 20 2.05 8.43 2.66
CA GLN A 20 0.65 8.04 2.79
C GLN A 20 0.33 6.86 1.89
N ILE A 21 -0.50 5.94 2.39
CA ILE A 21 -1.05 4.83 1.62
C ILE A 21 -2.56 4.83 1.77
N GLN A 22 -3.25 4.65 0.65
CA GLN A 22 -4.69 4.43 0.60
C GLN A 22 -4.94 3.00 0.14
N LEU A 23 -5.65 2.22 0.95
CA LEU A 23 -5.96 0.82 0.66
C LEU A 23 -7.47 0.66 0.51
N PHE A 24 -7.90 0.13 -0.63
CA PHE A 24 -9.29 -0.21 -0.90
C PHE A 24 -9.40 -1.72 -1.06
N LEU A 25 -10.30 -2.37 -0.35
CA LEU A 25 -10.46 -3.82 -0.39
C LEU A 25 -11.93 -4.22 -0.40
N LYS A 26 -12.23 -5.37 -1.04
CA LYS A 26 -13.59 -5.89 -1.11
C LYS A 26 -13.93 -6.72 0.13
N ASP A 27 -12.96 -7.42 0.70
CA ASP A 27 -13.16 -8.34 1.82
C ASP A 27 -12.23 -7.98 2.97
N PRO A 28 -12.75 -7.48 4.10
CA PRO A 28 -11.91 -7.11 5.22
C PRO A 28 -11.17 -8.28 5.88
N SER A 29 -11.57 -9.52 5.59
CA SER A 29 -10.90 -10.70 6.16
C SER A 29 -9.47 -10.85 5.71
N ILE A 30 -9.03 -10.18 4.64
CA ILE A 30 -7.64 -10.23 4.17
C ILE A 30 -6.70 -9.30 4.96
N MET A 31 -7.24 -8.43 5.80
CA MET A 31 -6.43 -7.43 6.51
C MET A 31 -5.33 -8.01 7.39
N PRO A 32 -5.54 -9.07 8.18
CA PRO A 32 -4.47 -9.62 8.98
C PRO A 32 -3.26 -10.07 8.16
N ALA A 33 -3.50 -10.78 7.05
CA ALA A 33 -2.44 -11.23 6.16
C ALA A 33 -1.77 -10.06 5.45
N PHE A 34 -2.55 -9.08 5.00
CA PHE A 34 -2.03 -7.87 4.38
C PHE A 34 -1.14 -7.09 5.36
N ASN A 35 -1.57 -6.92 6.60
CA ASN A 35 -0.81 -6.19 7.61
C ASN A 35 0.53 -6.83 7.91
N GLU A 36 0.60 -8.15 7.90
CA GLU A 36 1.85 -8.88 8.12
C GLU A 36 2.84 -8.59 7.00
N VAL A 37 2.40 -8.68 5.74
CA VAL A 37 3.23 -8.34 4.59
C VAL A 37 3.61 -6.86 4.60
N TYR A 38 2.66 -5.99 4.89
CA TYR A 38 2.86 -4.54 4.95
C TYR A 38 3.98 -4.16 5.92
N ARG A 39 3.99 -4.74 7.12
CA ARG A 39 5.01 -4.46 8.11
C ARG A 39 6.42 -4.82 7.65
N SER A 40 6.54 -5.82 6.80
CA SER A 40 7.85 -6.26 6.31
C SER A 40 8.53 -5.25 5.38
N TYR A 41 7.79 -4.27 4.86
CA TYR A 41 8.31 -3.27 3.93
C TYR A 41 8.70 -1.96 4.59
N PHE A 42 8.39 -1.75 5.87
CA PHE A 42 8.66 -0.50 6.58
C PHE A 42 9.37 -0.79 7.89
N GLU A 43 10.29 0.11 8.29
CA GLU A 43 10.91 0.02 9.60
C GLU A 43 9.90 0.35 10.69
N GLU A 44 10.02 -0.32 11.84
CA GLU A 44 9.19 -0.05 12.98
C GLU A 44 9.34 1.41 13.41
N GLY A 45 8.20 2.08 13.64
CA GLY A 45 8.17 3.50 13.96
C GLY A 45 8.24 4.43 12.76
N HIS A 46 8.38 3.91 11.53
CA HIS A 46 8.48 4.68 10.31
C HIS A 46 7.42 4.28 9.28
N PHE A 47 6.19 4.02 9.78
CA PHE A 47 5.08 3.68 8.89
C PHE A 47 4.45 4.94 8.31
N PRO A 48 4.07 4.92 7.02
CA PRO A 48 3.31 6.03 6.43
C PRO A 48 1.89 6.10 7.02
N ALA A 49 1.25 7.25 6.89
CA ALA A 49 -0.17 7.36 7.20
C ALA A 49 -0.95 6.42 6.29
N ARG A 50 -1.96 5.74 6.82
CA ARG A 50 -2.73 4.75 6.07
C ARG A 50 -4.22 4.95 6.27
N ILE A 51 -4.95 4.95 5.15
CA ILE A 51 -6.41 4.95 5.13
C ILE A 51 -6.84 3.63 4.47
N ALA A 52 -7.74 2.89 5.11
CA ALA A 52 -8.31 1.68 4.55
C ALA A 52 -9.82 1.82 4.45
N ALA A 53 -10.38 1.39 3.32
CA ALA A 53 -11.83 1.42 3.09
C ALA A 53 -12.28 0.12 2.44
N VAL A 54 -13.44 -0.37 2.85
CA VAL A 54 -14.08 -1.53 2.22
C VAL A 54 -14.98 -1.03 1.11
N VAL A 55 -14.84 -1.62 -0.08
CA VAL A 55 -15.61 -1.24 -1.27
C VAL A 55 -16.31 -2.48 -1.83
N THR A 56 -17.35 -2.27 -2.66
CA THR A 56 -18.10 -3.37 -3.26
C THR A 56 -17.37 -4.01 -4.43
N GLY A 57 -16.45 -3.32 -5.07
CA GLY A 57 -15.68 -3.83 -6.19
C GLY A 57 -14.89 -2.74 -6.87
N PHE A 58 -14.17 -3.11 -7.92
CA PHE A 58 -13.33 -2.20 -8.70
C PHE A 58 -13.75 -2.22 -10.15
N VAL A 59 -13.85 -1.03 -10.75
CA VAL A 59 -14.27 -0.89 -12.15
C VAL A 59 -13.19 -1.44 -13.07
N GLY A 60 -13.61 -2.31 -14.01
CA GLY A 60 -12.72 -2.83 -15.04
C GLY A 60 -11.72 -3.88 -14.60
N THR A 61 -11.83 -4.40 -13.37
CA THR A 61 -10.88 -5.39 -12.86
C THR A 61 -11.55 -6.36 -11.88
N LYS A 62 -10.95 -7.55 -11.76
CA LYS A 62 -11.34 -8.55 -10.76
C LYS A 62 -10.40 -8.54 -9.55
N ALA A 63 -9.63 -7.49 -9.37
CA ALA A 63 -8.72 -7.36 -8.25
C ALA A 63 -9.44 -7.47 -6.91
N ASN A 64 -8.77 -8.03 -5.90
CA ASN A 64 -9.31 -8.16 -4.55
C ASN A 64 -9.04 -6.91 -3.72
N PHE A 65 -8.04 -6.14 -4.07
CA PHE A 65 -7.73 -4.88 -3.41
C PHE A 65 -7.02 -3.93 -4.37
N GLU A 66 -7.03 -2.65 -4.03
CA GLU A 66 -6.30 -1.61 -4.75
C GLU A 66 -5.54 -0.77 -3.74
N LEU A 67 -4.33 -0.37 -4.11
CA LEU A 67 -3.44 0.37 -3.24
C LEU A 67 -2.87 1.58 -3.97
N ASN A 68 -3.01 2.75 -3.35
CA ASN A 68 -2.41 4.00 -3.83
C ASN A 68 -1.44 4.53 -2.78
N ALA A 69 -0.39 5.19 -3.23
CA ALA A 69 0.59 5.76 -2.32
C ALA A 69 1.04 7.13 -2.79
N ILE A 70 1.46 7.95 -1.83
CA ILE A 70 2.11 9.23 -2.07
C ILE A 70 3.51 9.15 -1.46
N ALA A 71 4.51 9.47 -2.27
CA ALA A 71 5.90 9.51 -1.82
C ALA A 71 6.48 10.89 -2.06
N VAL A 72 7.37 11.31 -1.16
CA VAL A 72 8.14 12.55 -1.31
C VAL A 72 9.60 12.13 -1.46
N ILE A 73 10.15 12.36 -2.64
CA ILE A 73 11.51 11.94 -3.00
C ILE A 73 12.37 13.19 -3.16
N ASP A 74 13.45 13.25 -2.39
CA ASP A 74 14.41 14.36 -2.45
C ASP A 74 15.53 14.10 -3.47
#